data_4fc1e298555d9fae6e64e48f3e778de7
#
_entry.id   4fc1e298555d9fae6e64e48f3e778de7
#
_cell.length_a   1.000
_cell.length_b   1.000
_cell.length_c   1.000
_cell.angle_alpha   90.00
_cell.angle_beta   90.00
_cell.angle_gamma   90.00
#
_symmetry.space_group_name_H-M   'P 1'
#
loop_
_entity.id
_entity.type
_entity.pdbx_description
1 polymer ?
#
loop_
_entity_poly.entity_id
_entity_poly.type
_entity_poly.pdbx_seq_one_letter_code
_entity_poly.pdbx_strand_id
1 'polypeptide(L)'
;MKILMDGRSLGTKPSGIGIYIYTLIKGVMRYEGYDFSIVTDLCLSDQMKELQNNGVTIYEYGTQVSKNTALAGYYRFVQECIHAVRPDVFWEGNMMIPVKTVNPYGVMVATIHDMFPLSDPEHFGRIYPHYFRFGIQRSMQYFDAFVFNSLDTQEETFRYFPKMREIPHFVGYIVVPRLAPLPVTDNNCFLYIGNMETRKGTDILLEAYRIYKERGGTKGLRLAGKIREDGIMKQLEQVQQHTDGIQYLGYVSEEEKMQEYASCSCFLFPSRAEGFGIPIVEVMNYNKPVIAGDLGTLKEIIGDCITYTPVKTGFYEASVRLAEKMLKGVSACSREEAQKVVDRYAEETVSEGYRAFLDRCMRKEL
;
A
#
# COMPACT_ATOMS: atom_id res chain seq x y z
N MET A 1 8.28 24.32 -10.49
CA MET A 1 8.34 23.91 -9.07
C MET A 1 9.36 22.80 -8.93
N LYS A 2 10.37 22.98 -8.06
CA LYS A 2 11.37 21.96 -7.76
C LYS A 2 10.91 21.13 -6.56
N ILE A 3 10.84 19.81 -6.72
CA ILE A 3 10.41 18.91 -5.67
C ILE A 3 11.54 17.89 -5.42
N LEU A 4 12.00 17.80 -4.18
CA LEU A 4 12.94 16.77 -3.75
C LEU A 4 12.20 15.77 -2.87
N MET A 5 12.17 14.50 -3.26
CA MET A 5 11.43 13.45 -2.56
C MET A 5 12.35 12.38 -1.97
N ASP A 6 12.16 11.97 -0.71
CA ASP A 6 12.81 10.77 -0.17
C ASP A 6 12.18 9.52 -0.77
N GLY A 7 12.96 8.83 -1.60
CA GLY A 7 12.54 7.66 -2.37
C GLY A 7 13.15 6.34 -1.89
N ARG A 8 13.68 6.20 -0.67
CA ARG A 8 14.31 4.96 -0.18
C ARG A 8 13.47 3.71 -0.37
N SER A 9 12.16 3.81 -0.16
CA SER A 9 11.24 2.66 -0.33
C SER A 9 11.09 2.20 -1.79
N LEU A 10 11.59 2.98 -2.75
CA LEU A 10 11.64 2.68 -4.18
C LEU A 10 13.02 2.16 -4.62
N GLY A 11 14.09 2.39 -3.85
CA GLY A 11 15.49 2.24 -4.26
C GLY A 11 15.91 0.86 -4.73
N THR A 12 15.52 -0.22 -4.04
CA THR A 12 15.96 -1.60 -4.37
C THR A 12 14.81 -2.46 -4.90
N LYS A 13 13.93 -2.93 -4.02
CA LYS A 13 12.71 -3.68 -4.36
C LYS A 13 11.54 -2.87 -3.87
N PRO A 14 10.77 -2.23 -4.74
CA PRO A 14 9.69 -1.38 -4.33
C PRO A 14 8.70 -2.10 -3.41
N SER A 15 8.45 -1.49 -2.25
CA SER A 15 7.33 -1.84 -1.37
C SER A 15 6.05 -1.14 -1.86
N GLY A 16 4.92 -1.33 -1.17
CA GLY A 16 3.72 -0.53 -1.44
C GLY A 16 3.98 0.98 -1.37
N ILE A 17 4.83 1.43 -0.42
CA ILE A 17 5.28 2.83 -0.32
C ILE A 17 6.12 3.23 -1.53
N GLY A 18 7.02 2.35 -1.99
CA GLY A 18 7.83 2.61 -3.18
C GLY A 18 6.98 2.76 -4.44
N ILE A 19 5.98 1.90 -4.63
CA ILE A 19 5.02 2.01 -5.75
C ILE A 19 4.21 3.30 -5.65
N TYR A 20 3.77 3.69 -4.46
CA TYR A 20 3.12 4.98 -4.23
C TYR A 20 4.00 6.15 -4.70
N ILE A 21 5.26 6.21 -4.29
CA ILE A 21 6.21 7.25 -4.70
C ILE A 21 6.37 7.28 -6.22
N TYR A 22 6.59 6.11 -6.82
CA TYR A 22 6.77 5.98 -8.26
C TYR A 22 5.55 6.48 -9.05
N THR A 23 4.34 6.01 -8.68
CA THR A 23 3.12 6.37 -9.40
C THR A 23 2.75 7.85 -9.20
N LEU A 24 3.00 8.41 -8.01
CA LEU A 24 2.80 9.83 -7.75
C LEU A 24 3.70 10.70 -8.63
N ILE A 25 5.01 10.43 -8.65
CA ILE A 25 5.96 11.19 -9.45
C ILE A 25 5.58 11.09 -10.93
N LYS A 26 5.36 9.88 -11.45
CA LYS A 26 4.98 9.63 -12.84
C LYS A 26 3.71 10.38 -13.23
N GLY A 27 2.71 10.33 -12.36
CA GLY A 27 1.43 11.00 -12.61
C GLY A 27 1.54 12.52 -12.63
N VAL A 28 2.29 13.13 -11.69
CA VAL A 28 2.43 14.59 -11.62
C VAL A 28 3.38 15.14 -12.72
N MET A 29 4.39 14.38 -13.13
CA MET A 29 5.29 14.76 -14.23
C MET A 29 4.59 14.92 -15.59
N ARG A 30 3.36 14.47 -15.74
CA ARG A 30 2.54 14.70 -16.96
C ARG A 30 2.13 16.16 -17.12
N TYR A 31 2.18 16.94 -16.04
CA TYR A 31 1.87 18.36 -16.05
C TYR A 31 3.16 19.16 -16.17
N GLU A 32 3.13 20.24 -16.96
CA GLU A 32 4.28 21.14 -17.10
C GLU A 32 4.55 21.89 -15.79
N GLY A 33 5.81 22.22 -15.56
CA GLY A 33 6.23 23.08 -14.46
C GLY A 33 6.63 22.34 -13.18
N TYR A 34 6.63 20.98 -13.15
CA TYR A 34 7.08 20.19 -12.00
C TYR A 34 8.41 19.48 -12.33
N ASP A 35 9.43 19.77 -11.54
CA ASP A 35 10.78 19.22 -11.66
C ASP A 35 11.08 18.35 -10.43
N PHE A 36 11.05 17.03 -10.62
CA PHE A 36 11.29 16.06 -9.55
C PHE A 36 12.75 15.65 -9.47
N SER A 37 13.23 15.61 -8.24
CA SER A 37 14.47 14.93 -7.86
C SER A 37 14.19 13.95 -6.74
N ILE A 38 14.93 12.85 -6.68
CA ILE A 38 14.80 11.82 -5.64
C ILE A 38 16.12 11.73 -4.87
N VAL A 39 16.04 11.69 -3.54
CA VAL A 39 17.13 11.24 -2.69
C VAL A 39 16.84 9.83 -2.21
N THR A 40 17.81 8.92 -2.34
CA THR A 40 17.67 7.51 -1.99
C THR A 40 18.95 6.94 -1.40
N ASP A 41 18.84 5.81 -0.74
CA ASP A 41 20.00 5.05 -0.27
C ASP A 41 20.69 4.28 -1.41
N LEU A 42 19.92 3.58 -2.25
CA LEU A 42 20.39 2.84 -3.42
C LEU A 42 19.45 3.05 -4.62
N CYS A 43 19.99 3.02 -5.84
CA CYS A 43 19.26 3.19 -7.10
C CYS A 43 19.31 1.89 -7.93
N LEU A 44 18.64 0.83 -7.48
CA LEU A 44 18.70 -0.51 -8.09
C LEU A 44 17.39 -0.97 -8.74
N SER A 45 16.23 -0.40 -8.38
CA SER A 45 14.94 -0.81 -8.93
C SER A 45 14.74 -0.34 -10.36
N ASP A 46 13.99 -1.10 -11.15
CA ASP A 46 13.67 -0.75 -12.53
C ASP A 46 12.78 0.50 -12.60
N GLN A 47 11.88 0.68 -11.63
CA GLN A 47 11.05 1.88 -11.51
C GLN A 47 11.89 3.14 -11.27
N MET A 48 12.93 3.05 -10.43
CA MET A 48 13.85 4.18 -10.20
C MET A 48 14.62 4.53 -11.46
N LYS A 49 15.11 3.52 -12.19
CA LYS A 49 15.80 3.71 -13.47
C LYS A 49 14.88 4.30 -14.55
N GLU A 50 13.61 3.86 -14.58
CA GLU A 50 12.62 4.43 -15.49
C GLU A 50 12.41 5.92 -15.21
N LEU A 51 12.25 6.32 -13.94
CA LEU A 51 12.13 7.73 -13.57
C LEU A 51 13.38 8.52 -13.97
N GLN A 52 14.57 7.97 -13.76
CA GLN A 52 15.82 8.61 -14.17
C GLN A 52 15.90 8.81 -15.70
N ASN A 53 15.49 7.80 -16.48
CA ASN A 53 15.45 7.87 -17.94
C ASN A 53 14.42 8.92 -18.43
N ASN A 54 13.39 9.18 -17.64
CA ASN A 54 12.37 10.20 -17.89
C ASN A 54 12.73 11.58 -17.32
N GLY A 55 13.98 11.80 -16.90
CA GLY A 55 14.50 13.13 -16.53
C GLY A 55 14.49 13.42 -15.04
N VAL A 56 14.10 12.49 -14.16
CA VAL A 56 14.19 12.66 -12.70
C VAL A 56 15.65 12.55 -12.27
N THR A 57 16.17 13.57 -11.59
CA THR A 57 17.51 13.55 -11.02
C THR A 57 17.52 12.69 -9.74
N ILE A 58 18.46 11.73 -9.65
CA ILE A 58 18.57 10.83 -8.51
C ILE A 58 19.88 11.13 -7.76
N TYR A 59 19.75 11.39 -6.45
CA TYR A 59 20.84 11.54 -5.50
C TYR A 59 20.95 10.28 -4.68
N GLU A 60 22.00 9.50 -4.90
CA GLU A 60 22.23 8.19 -4.27
C GLU A 60 23.26 8.32 -3.14
N TYR A 61 22.90 7.80 -1.94
CA TYR A 61 23.79 7.72 -0.79
C TYR A 61 24.86 6.63 -0.94
N GLY A 62 24.56 5.59 -1.74
CA GLY A 62 25.49 4.50 -2.06
C GLY A 62 25.63 3.42 -0.98
N THR A 63 24.87 3.49 0.10
CA THR A 63 24.87 2.47 1.16
C THR A 63 23.45 2.22 1.64
N GLN A 64 23.03 0.94 1.63
CA GLN A 64 21.70 0.57 2.09
C GLN A 64 21.47 0.96 3.54
N VAL A 65 20.41 1.73 3.77
CA VAL A 65 20.00 2.17 5.11
C VAL A 65 19.05 1.13 5.70
N SER A 66 19.51 0.43 6.74
CA SER A 66 18.65 -0.46 7.52
C SER A 66 18.09 0.23 8.76
N LYS A 67 17.06 -0.38 9.38
CA LYS A 67 16.44 0.14 10.62
C LYS A 67 17.45 0.40 11.74
N ASN A 68 18.63 -0.19 11.69
CA ASN A 68 19.63 -0.19 12.77
C ASN A 68 20.95 0.49 12.40
N THR A 69 21.18 0.89 11.15
CA THR A 69 22.48 1.40 10.71
C THR A 69 22.35 2.56 9.72
N ALA A 70 23.31 3.47 9.76
CA ALA A 70 23.52 4.57 8.80
C ALA A 70 22.40 5.65 8.72
N LEU A 71 21.36 5.58 9.54
CA LEU A 71 20.21 6.50 9.43
C LEU A 71 20.61 7.98 9.62
N ALA A 72 21.47 8.27 10.59
CA ALA A 72 21.93 9.64 10.84
C ALA A 72 22.81 10.18 9.69
N GLY A 73 23.65 9.31 9.10
CA GLY A 73 24.47 9.66 7.92
C GLY A 73 23.60 9.93 6.70
N TYR A 74 22.60 9.08 6.49
CA TYR A 74 21.64 9.27 5.39
C TYR A 74 20.89 10.61 5.50
N TYR A 75 20.33 10.96 6.67
CA TYR A 75 19.63 12.25 6.81
C TYR A 75 20.55 13.47 6.77
N ARG A 76 21.85 13.31 7.08
CA ARG A 76 22.84 14.36 6.77
C ARG A 76 22.99 14.54 5.27
N PHE A 77 23.09 13.44 4.51
CA PHE A 77 23.12 13.47 3.04
C PHE A 77 21.82 14.06 2.46
N VAL A 78 20.64 13.70 3.00
CA VAL A 78 19.38 14.35 2.62
C VAL A 78 19.45 15.87 2.81
N GLN A 79 19.99 16.34 3.93
CA GLN A 79 20.15 17.77 4.19
C GLN A 79 21.12 18.43 3.20
N GLU A 80 22.20 17.77 2.80
CA GLU A 80 23.12 18.23 1.75
C GLU A 80 22.40 18.32 0.39
N CYS A 81 21.59 17.32 0.04
CA CYS A 81 20.76 17.35 -1.18
C CYS A 81 19.74 18.50 -1.17
N ILE A 82 19.09 18.77 -0.03
CA ILE A 82 18.19 19.93 0.11
C ILE A 82 18.94 21.23 -0.19
N HIS A 83 20.16 21.40 0.33
CA HIS A 83 20.96 22.60 0.06
C HIS A 83 21.44 22.72 -1.40
N ALA A 84 21.73 21.58 -2.04
CA ALA A 84 22.14 21.54 -3.44
C ALA A 84 20.97 21.84 -4.41
N VAL A 85 19.82 21.19 -4.21
CA VAL A 85 18.63 21.30 -5.07
C VAL A 85 17.88 22.61 -4.83
N ARG A 86 17.83 23.08 -3.57
CA ARG A 86 16.99 24.20 -3.11
C ARG A 86 15.53 24.00 -3.53
N PRO A 87 14.87 22.92 -3.05
CA PRO A 87 13.54 22.58 -3.51
C PRO A 87 12.49 23.52 -2.94
N ASP A 88 11.48 23.83 -3.75
CA ASP A 88 10.26 24.50 -3.31
C ASP A 88 9.47 23.60 -2.35
N VAL A 89 9.53 22.27 -2.58
CA VAL A 89 8.92 21.24 -1.73
C VAL A 89 9.93 20.15 -1.44
N PHE A 90 10.23 19.89 -0.16
CA PHE A 90 10.84 18.64 0.27
C PHE A 90 9.75 17.69 0.75
N TRP A 91 9.69 16.50 0.16
CA TRP A 91 8.63 15.52 0.46
C TRP A 91 9.20 14.23 1.04
N GLU A 92 8.90 13.97 2.29
CA GLU A 92 9.21 12.70 2.95
C GLU A 92 8.18 11.63 2.58
N GLY A 93 8.58 10.69 1.73
CA GLY A 93 7.72 9.60 1.27
C GLY A 93 7.61 8.42 2.24
N ASN A 94 8.45 8.38 3.29
CA ASN A 94 8.58 7.21 4.19
C ASN A 94 8.00 7.44 5.60
N MET A 95 7.01 8.32 5.74
CA MET A 95 6.20 8.60 6.94
C MET A 95 6.84 9.53 7.97
N MET A 96 8.12 9.43 8.30
CA MET A 96 8.73 10.23 9.38
C MET A 96 10.23 10.43 9.21
N ILE A 97 10.71 11.56 9.72
CA ILE A 97 12.14 11.83 9.85
C ILE A 97 12.53 11.82 11.35
N PRO A 98 13.35 10.86 11.78
CA PRO A 98 13.80 10.78 13.18
C PRO A 98 14.92 11.79 13.52
N VAL A 99 15.56 12.37 12.50
CA VAL A 99 16.67 13.32 12.64
C VAL A 99 16.21 14.70 12.15
N LYS A 100 16.69 15.76 12.80
CA LYS A 100 16.33 17.13 12.39
C LYS A 100 16.79 17.38 10.96
N THR A 101 15.83 17.58 10.07
CA THR A 101 16.00 17.96 8.66
C THR A 101 15.12 19.18 8.41
N VAL A 102 15.60 20.14 7.67
CA VAL A 102 14.88 21.39 7.39
C VAL A 102 15.04 21.78 5.94
N ASN A 103 14.00 22.33 5.36
CA ASN A 103 14.03 22.97 4.03
C ASN A 103 13.92 24.50 4.16
N PRO A 104 15.02 25.26 4.16
CA PRO A 104 14.97 26.71 4.30
C PRO A 104 14.51 27.41 3.02
N TYR A 105 14.26 26.69 1.93
CA TYR A 105 13.94 27.25 0.61
C TYR A 105 12.44 27.17 0.28
N GLY A 106 11.70 26.27 0.95
CA GLY A 106 10.30 26.02 0.69
C GLY A 106 9.65 25.20 1.79
N VAL A 107 8.56 24.52 1.47
CA VAL A 107 7.76 23.75 2.43
C VAL A 107 8.27 22.32 2.61
N MET A 108 7.94 21.73 3.74
CA MET A 108 8.19 20.32 4.05
C MET A 108 6.87 19.56 4.12
N VAL A 109 6.75 18.48 3.36
CA VAL A 109 5.56 17.60 3.30
C VAL A 109 5.95 16.18 3.70
N ALA A 110 5.12 15.50 4.49
CA ALA A 110 5.28 14.08 4.79
C ALA A 110 4.02 13.30 4.44
N THR A 111 4.18 12.07 3.92
CA THR A 111 3.06 11.16 3.71
C THR A 111 2.97 10.16 4.85
N ILE A 112 1.79 9.99 5.43
CA ILE A 112 1.46 8.98 6.42
C ILE A 112 0.65 7.89 5.73
N HIS A 113 1.19 6.66 5.72
CA HIS A 113 0.60 5.53 5.03
C HIS A 113 -0.32 4.67 5.91
N ASP A 114 0.01 4.54 7.18
CA ASP A 114 -0.76 3.79 8.19
C ASP A 114 -0.33 4.16 9.61
N MET A 115 -1.08 3.68 10.60
CA MET A 115 -0.74 3.78 12.02
C MET A 115 -0.54 2.40 12.66
N PHE A 116 -0.30 1.36 11.86
CA PHE A 116 -0.20 -0.03 12.35
C PHE A 116 0.80 -0.23 13.50
N PRO A 117 1.97 0.44 13.51
CA PRO A 117 2.86 0.32 14.68
C PRO A 117 2.22 0.75 16.01
N LEU A 118 1.14 1.56 15.96
CA LEU A 118 0.41 2.02 17.15
C LEU A 118 -0.93 1.30 17.34
N SER A 119 -1.64 0.96 16.26
CA SER A 119 -2.96 0.31 16.33
C SER A 119 -2.86 -1.21 16.49
N ASP A 120 -1.74 -1.79 16.08
CA ASP A 120 -1.49 -3.25 16.11
C ASP A 120 -0.05 -3.55 16.54
N PRO A 121 0.37 -3.05 17.72
CA PRO A 121 1.77 -3.03 18.15
C PRO A 121 2.40 -4.41 18.33
N GLU A 122 1.60 -5.45 18.55
CA GLU A 122 2.06 -6.83 18.75
C GLU A 122 2.84 -7.38 17.54
N HIS A 123 2.53 -6.92 16.32
CA HIS A 123 3.23 -7.30 15.10
C HIS A 123 4.55 -6.54 14.86
N PHE A 124 4.86 -5.52 15.68
CA PHE A 124 6.01 -4.63 15.48
C PHE A 124 7.08 -4.72 16.59
N GLY A 125 6.87 -5.60 17.55
CA GLY A 125 7.76 -5.76 18.70
C GLY A 125 7.65 -4.59 19.70
N ARG A 126 8.37 -4.69 20.83
CA ARG A 126 8.16 -3.78 21.98
C ARG A 126 8.72 -2.37 21.79
N ILE A 127 9.78 -2.19 21.01
CA ILE A 127 10.51 -0.91 20.90
C ILE A 127 9.98 -0.04 19.75
N TYR A 128 9.66 -0.66 18.61
CA TYR A 128 9.34 0.07 17.40
C TYR A 128 8.09 0.97 17.50
N PRO A 129 7.01 0.60 18.20
CA PRO A 129 5.86 1.49 18.40
C PRO A 129 6.21 2.79 19.13
N HIS A 130 7.10 2.73 20.12
CA HIS A 130 7.57 3.93 20.84
C HIS A 130 8.44 4.82 19.96
N TYR A 131 9.36 4.21 19.19
CA TYR A 131 10.17 4.91 18.22
C TYR A 131 9.31 5.58 17.13
N PHE A 132 8.31 4.87 16.61
CA PHE A 132 7.37 5.38 15.62
C PHE A 132 6.58 6.58 16.17
N ARG A 133 6.01 6.45 17.37
CA ARG A 133 5.31 7.54 18.06
C ARG A 133 6.18 8.78 18.20
N PHE A 134 7.42 8.60 18.67
CA PHE A 134 8.39 9.68 18.81
C PHE A 134 8.70 10.33 17.46
N GLY A 135 8.93 9.53 16.41
CA GLY A 135 9.23 10.01 15.06
C GLY A 135 8.09 10.87 14.49
N ILE A 136 6.83 10.43 14.61
CA ILE A 136 5.67 11.21 14.16
C ILE A 136 5.54 12.51 14.97
N GLN A 137 5.63 12.46 16.31
CA GLN A 137 5.58 13.67 17.15
C GLN A 137 6.68 14.67 16.81
N ARG A 138 7.87 14.17 16.45
CA ARG A 138 8.96 15.03 16.00
C ARG A 138 8.68 15.62 14.62
N SER A 139 8.18 14.83 13.69
CA SER A 139 7.80 15.28 12.35
C SER A 139 6.76 16.41 12.40
N MET A 140 5.78 16.33 13.31
CA MET A 140 4.80 17.41 13.53
C MET A 140 5.40 18.77 13.90
N GLN A 141 6.66 18.83 14.33
CA GLN A 141 7.33 20.08 14.68
C GLN A 141 8.04 20.76 13.50
N TYR A 142 8.23 20.02 12.40
CA TYR A 142 9.06 20.46 11.29
C TYR A 142 8.36 20.45 9.93
N PHE A 143 7.27 19.68 9.80
CA PHE A 143 6.53 19.59 8.54
C PHE A 143 5.40 20.62 8.49
N ASP A 144 5.30 21.29 7.33
CA ASP A 144 4.29 22.30 7.05
C ASP A 144 2.94 21.67 6.65
N ALA A 145 2.97 20.45 6.10
CA ALA A 145 1.77 19.71 5.72
C ALA A 145 1.96 18.20 5.78
N PHE A 146 0.83 17.48 5.93
CA PHE A 146 0.79 16.02 5.87
C PHE A 146 -0.14 15.54 4.76
N VAL A 147 0.25 14.44 4.11
CA VAL A 147 -0.58 13.72 3.14
C VAL A 147 -0.96 12.37 3.75
N PHE A 148 -2.23 11.99 3.63
CA PHE A 148 -2.74 10.69 4.05
C PHE A 148 -3.22 9.92 2.83
N ASN A 149 -2.97 8.61 2.76
CA ASN A 149 -3.39 7.78 1.63
C ASN A 149 -4.86 7.34 1.69
N SER A 150 -5.56 7.63 2.80
CA SER A 150 -7.00 7.40 2.97
C SER A 150 -7.55 8.28 4.10
N LEU A 151 -8.87 8.50 4.12
CA LEU A 151 -9.57 9.16 5.23
C LEU A 151 -9.47 8.32 6.51
N ASP A 152 -9.54 7.01 6.41
CA ASP A 152 -9.39 6.09 7.54
C ASP A 152 -8.01 6.25 8.21
N THR A 153 -6.93 6.30 7.42
CA THR A 153 -5.57 6.59 7.92
C THR A 153 -5.48 7.98 8.55
N GLN A 154 -6.12 8.98 7.97
CA GLN A 154 -6.18 10.34 8.53
C GLN A 154 -6.87 10.33 9.88
N GLU A 155 -8.07 9.78 9.99
CA GLU A 155 -8.84 9.73 11.23
C GLU A 155 -8.14 8.88 12.31
N GLU A 156 -7.53 7.76 11.92
CA GLU A 156 -6.73 6.96 12.84
C GLU A 156 -5.53 7.75 13.35
N THR A 157 -4.82 8.47 12.48
CA THR A 157 -3.71 9.33 12.88
C THR A 157 -4.16 10.40 13.87
N PHE A 158 -5.31 11.04 13.65
CA PHE A 158 -5.84 12.07 14.54
C PHE A 158 -6.27 11.53 15.89
N ARG A 159 -6.63 10.25 16.01
CA ARG A 159 -6.88 9.60 17.32
C ARG A 159 -5.60 9.50 18.15
N TYR A 160 -4.46 9.17 17.52
CA TYR A 160 -3.16 9.09 18.20
C TYR A 160 -2.48 10.43 18.40
N PHE A 161 -2.71 11.38 17.48
CA PHE A 161 -2.07 12.70 17.42
C PHE A 161 -3.11 13.80 17.16
N PRO A 162 -3.98 14.15 18.13
CA PRO A 162 -5.08 15.11 17.91
C PRO A 162 -4.63 16.48 17.38
N LYS A 163 -3.44 16.95 17.81
CA LYS A 163 -2.86 18.23 17.36
C LYS A 163 -2.50 18.24 15.87
N MET A 164 -2.40 17.09 15.22
CA MET A 164 -2.14 17.05 13.78
C MET A 164 -3.31 17.58 12.94
N ARG A 165 -4.52 17.64 13.50
CA ARG A 165 -5.68 18.29 12.86
C ARG A 165 -5.45 19.78 12.57
N GLU A 166 -4.59 20.43 13.36
CA GLU A 166 -4.28 21.86 13.23
C GLU A 166 -3.22 22.13 12.15
N ILE A 167 -2.52 21.09 11.71
CA ILE A 167 -1.50 21.17 10.65
C ILE A 167 -2.20 20.97 9.30
N PRO A 168 -1.86 21.78 8.29
CA PRO A 168 -2.36 21.59 6.93
C PRO A 168 -2.24 20.14 6.46
N HIS A 169 -3.28 19.61 5.82
CA HIS A 169 -3.27 18.22 5.39
C HIS A 169 -4.12 18.00 4.12
N PHE A 170 -3.85 16.87 3.46
CA PHE A 170 -4.51 16.47 2.24
C PHE A 170 -4.69 14.95 2.23
N VAL A 171 -5.85 14.47 1.78
CA VAL A 171 -6.05 13.04 1.49
C VAL A 171 -5.70 12.80 0.03
N GLY A 172 -4.50 12.26 -0.17
CA GLY A 172 -3.97 11.90 -1.47
C GLY A 172 -3.99 10.38 -1.65
N TYR A 173 -5.01 9.88 -2.33
CA TYR A 173 -5.15 8.46 -2.60
C TYR A 173 -3.97 7.89 -3.40
N ILE A 174 -3.82 6.57 -3.37
CA ILE A 174 -2.78 5.88 -4.13
C ILE A 174 -3.26 5.73 -5.58
N VAL A 175 -2.38 6.05 -6.52
CA VAL A 175 -2.62 5.74 -7.94
C VAL A 175 -2.60 4.24 -8.15
N VAL A 176 -3.68 3.69 -8.68
CA VAL A 176 -3.74 2.30 -9.13
C VAL A 176 -3.85 2.31 -10.66
N PRO A 177 -2.82 1.85 -11.37
CA PRO A 177 -2.86 1.84 -12.83
C PRO A 177 -4.02 0.98 -13.35
N ARG A 178 -4.68 1.43 -14.42
CA ARG A 178 -5.60 0.57 -15.16
C ARG A 178 -4.84 -0.61 -15.75
N LEU A 179 -5.35 -1.81 -15.52
CA LEU A 179 -4.74 -3.02 -16.05
C LEU A 179 -5.15 -3.23 -17.51
N ALA A 180 -4.29 -3.90 -18.27
CA ALA A 180 -4.59 -4.26 -19.65
C ALA A 180 -5.84 -5.14 -19.72
N PRO A 181 -6.73 -4.92 -20.69
CA PRO A 181 -7.91 -5.77 -20.88
C PRO A 181 -7.48 -7.18 -21.28
N LEU A 182 -7.97 -8.18 -20.55
CA LEU A 182 -7.79 -9.60 -20.85
C LEU A 182 -9.16 -10.27 -20.94
N PRO A 183 -9.26 -11.41 -21.67
CA PRO A 183 -10.45 -12.25 -21.63
C PRO A 183 -10.74 -12.69 -20.18
N VAL A 184 -11.94 -12.38 -19.71
CA VAL A 184 -12.36 -12.81 -18.36
C VAL A 184 -12.88 -14.25 -18.45
N THR A 185 -12.24 -15.14 -17.70
CA THR A 185 -12.58 -16.57 -17.64
C THR A 185 -12.85 -17.00 -16.20
N ASP A 186 -13.17 -18.26 -15.98
CA ASP A 186 -13.30 -18.85 -14.65
C ASP A 186 -12.52 -20.16 -14.59
N ASN A 187 -11.43 -20.17 -13.81
CA ASN A 187 -10.57 -21.34 -13.61
C ASN A 187 -11.03 -22.22 -12.44
N ASN A 188 -12.20 -21.96 -11.90
CA ASN A 188 -12.78 -22.65 -10.75
C ASN A 188 -11.89 -22.61 -9.49
N CYS A 189 -11.13 -21.51 -9.30
CA CYS A 189 -10.29 -21.31 -8.13
C CYS A 189 -10.57 -19.97 -7.45
N PHE A 190 -10.47 -19.95 -6.13
CA PHE A 190 -10.23 -18.74 -5.36
C PHE A 190 -8.80 -18.26 -5.59
N LEU A 191 -8.58 -16.94 -5.47
CA LEU A 191 -7.27 -16.32 -5.63
C LEU A 191 -6.94 -15.42 -4.44
N TYR A 192 -5.72 -15.51 -3.95
CA TYR A 192 -5.11 -14.54 -3.06
C TYR A 192 -3.79 -14.05 -3.66
N ILE A 193 -3.58 -12.72 -3.66
CA ILE A 193 -2.31 -12.12 -4.07
C ILE A 193 -1.86 -11.13 -3.00
N GLY A 194 -0.66 -11.33 -2.45
CA GLY A 194 -0.05 -10.46 -1.45
C GLY A 194 1.02 -11.17 -0.63
N ASN A 195 1.72 -10.41 0.23
CA ASN A 195 2.59 -11.04 1.21
C ASN A 195 1.75 -11.92 2.15
N MET A 196 2.22 -13.15 2.38
CA MET A 196 1.56 -14.08 3.28
C MET A 196 2.09 -13.89 4.69
N GLU A 197 1.28 -13.26 5.52
CA GLU A 197 1.55 -12.91 6.92
C GLU A 197 0.24 -12.83 7.70
N THR A 198 0.29 -12.97 9.00
CA THR A 198 -0.89 -12.97 9.90
C THR A 198 -1.71 -11.67 9.76
N ARG A 199 -1.06 -10.52 9.66
CA ARG A 199 -1.72 -9.23 9.44
C ARG A 199 -2.57 -9.20 8.17
N LYS A 200 -2.13 -9.90 7.10
CA LYS A 200 -2.87 -10.03 5.83
C LYS A 200 -3.94 -11.13 5.86
N GLY A 201 -4.15 -11.76 7.02
CA GLY A 201 -5.19 -12.77 7.22
C GLY A 201 -4.95 -14.07 6.45
N THR A 202 -3.69 -14.37 6.09
CA THR A 202 -3.38 -15.62 5.37
C THR A 202 -3.65 -16.85 6.23
N ASP A 203 -3.46 -16.75 7.55
CA ASP A 203 -3.82 -17.77 8.52
C ASP A 203 -5.34 -18.04 8.51
N ILE A 204 -6.17 -16.98 8.53
CA ILE A 204 -7.64 -17.09 8.39
C ILE A 204 -7.99 -17.77 7.06
N LEU A 205 -7.36 -17.36 5.97
CA LEU A 205 -7.62 -17.88 4.63
C LEU A 205 -7.36 -19.38 4.52
N LEU A 206 -6.21 -19.83 5.02
CA LEU A 206 -5.84 -21.25 4.98
C LEU A 206 -6.80 -22.11 5.81
N GLU A 207 -7.16 -21.68 7.01
CA GLU A 207 -8.14 -22.37 7.85
C GLU A 207 -9.55 -22.32 7.24
N ALA A 208 -9.95 -21.18 6.69
CA ALA A 208 -11.24 -21.07 6.00
C ALA A 208 -11.33 -21.99 4.79
N TYR A 209 -10.25 -22.16 4.04
CA TYR A 209 -10.23 -23.07 2.91
C TYR A 209 -10.33 -24.53 3.36
N ARG A 210 -9.64 -24.93 4.43
CA ARG A 210 -9.79 -26.25 5.04
C ARG A 210 -11.26 -26.54 5.41
N ILE A 211 -11.89 -25.61 6.13
CA ILE A 211 -13.31 -25.71 6.52
C ILE A 211 -14.22 -25.76 5.27
N TYR A 212 -13.93 -24.92 4.25
CA TYR A 212 -14.66 -24.92 2.98
C TYR A 212 -14.66 -26.30 2.31
N LYS A 213 -13.49 -26.94 2.23
CA LYS A 213 -13.35 -28.27 1.61
C LYS A 213 -14.05 -29.36 2.44
N GLU A 214 -13.92 -29.34 3.76
CA GLU A 214 -14.62 -30.28 4.66
C GLU A 214 -16.15 -30.19 4.55
N ARG A 215 -16.67 -29.00 4.21
CA ARG A 215 -18.11 -28.79 4.00
C ARG A 215 -18.55 -29.02 2.55
N GLY A 216 -17.72 -29.65 1.72
CA GLY A 216 -18.05 -30.04 0.35
C GLY A 216 -17.76 -29.00 -0.72
N GLY A 217 -16.96 -28.02 -0.43
CA GLY A 217 -16.51 -27.01 -1.41
C GLY A 217 -15.65 -27.62 -2.53
N THR A 218 -15.90 -27.24 -3.77
CA THR A 218 -15.27 -27.86 -4.96
C THR A 218 -14.19 -27.02 -5.62
N LYS A 219 -14.15 -25.70 -5.34
CA LYS A 219 -13.16 -24.80 -5.94
C LYS A 219 -11.77 -25.03 -5.34
N GLY A 220 -10.73 -24.78 -6.17
CA GLY A 220 -9.34 -24.70 -5.72
C GLY A 220 -9.01 -23.37 -5.05
N LEU A 221 -7.78 -23.26 -4.52
CA LEU A 221 -7.21 -22.04 -3.96
C LEU A 221 -5.81 -21.81 -4.54
N ARG A 222 -5.61 -20.65 -5.16
CA ARG A 222 -4.33 -20.21 -5.70
C ARG A 222 -3.79 -19.06 -4.85
N LEU A 223 -2.53 -19.18 -4.42
CA LEU A 223 -1.87 -18.24 -3.52
C LEU A 223 -0.62 -17.69 -4.20
N ALA A 224 -0.54 -16.39 -4.41
CA ALA A 224 0.62 -15.72 -4.97
C ALA A 224 1.22 -14.68 -4.01
N GLY A 225 2.56 -14.64 -3.95
CA GLY A 225 3.30 -13.71 -3.11
C GLY A 225 4.33 -14.38 -2.22
N LYS A 226 5.00 -13.59 -1.37
CA LYS A 226 6.05 -14.09 -0.48
C LYS A 226 5.47 -14.48 0.87
N ILE A 227 5.85 -15.65 1.37
CA ILE A 227 5.62 -16.03 2.76
C ILE A 227 6.62 -15.25 3.63
N ARG A 228 6.11 -14.54 4.64
CA ARG A 228 6.90 -13.67 5.52
C ARG A 228 7.07 -14.22 6.93
N GLU A 229 6.28 -15.23 7.30
CA GLU A 229 6.23 -15.80 8.63
C GLU A 229 6.33 -17.34 8.55
N ASP A 230 7.23 -17.92 9.34
CA ASP A 230 7.40 -19.39 9.41
C ASP A 230 6.12 -20.10 9.84
N GLY A 231 5.30 -19.45 10.67
CA GLY A 231 3.99 -19.98 11.09
C GLY A 231 3.04 -20.19 9.92
N ILE A 232 3.00 -19.25 8.97
CA ILE A 232 2.18 -19.35 7.75
C ILE A 232 2.69 -20.47 6.84
N MET A 233 4.01 -20.63 6.70
CA MET A 233 4.60 -21.73 5.92
C MET A 233 4.15 -23.07 6.48
N LYS A 234 4.31 -23.29 7.80
CA LYS A 234 3.91 -24.54 8.46
C LYS A 234 2.41 -24.82 8.31
N GLN A 235 1.58 -23.80 8.46
CA GLN A 235 0.13 -23.93 8.28
C GLN A 235 -0.22 -24.31 6.84
N LEU A 236 0.42 -23.68 5.84
CA LEU A 236 0.22 -24.01 4.43
C LEU A 236 0.57 -25.49 4.15
N GLU A 237 1.73 -25.94 4.61
CA GLU A 237 2.16 -27.34 4.47
C GLU A 237 1.17 -28.32 5.12
N GLN A 238 0.71 -28.01 6.34
CA GLN A 238 -0.31 -28.83 7.04
C GLN A 238 -1.62 -28.90 6.27
N VAL A 239 -2.12 -27.77 5.77
CA VAL A 239 -3.37 -27.75 5.02
C VAL A 239 -3.21 -28.49 3.69
N GLN A 240 -2.09 -28.36 2.99
CA GLN A 240 -1.81 -29.08 1.74
C GLN A 240 -1.73 -30.61 1.92
N GLN A 241 -1.27 -31.08 3.10
CA GLN A 241 -1.22 -32.53 3.39
C GLN A 241 -2.60 -33.17 3.57
N HIS A 242 -3.60 -32.37 4.00
CA HIS A 242 -4.93 -32.89 4.37
C HIS A 242 -6.05 -32.35 3.49
N THR A 243 -5.75 -31.42 2.59
CA THR A 243 -6.75 -30.71 1.77
C THR A 243 -6.21 -30.54 0.34
N ASP A 244 -6.93 -31.06 -0.64
CA ASP A 244 -6.59 -30.93 -2.05
C ASP A 244 -6.92 -29.56 -2.63
N GLY A 245 -6.33 -29.25 -3.77
CA GLY A 245 -6.68 -28.07 -4.57
C GLY A 245 -6.01 -26.75 -4.15
N ILE A 246 -5.02 -26.77 -3.26
CA ILE A 246 -4.20 -25.59 -2.94
C ILE A 246 -2.96 -25.57 -3.84
N GLN A 247 -2.76 -24.45 -4.53
CA GLN A 247 -1.58 -24.18 -5.32
C GLN A 247 -0.88 -22.91 -4.84
N TYR A 248 0.35 -23.05 -4.36
CA TYR A 248 1.24 -21.93 -4.06
C TYR A 248 2.08 -21.61 -5.30
N LEU A 249 1.91 -20.38 -5.82
CA LEU A 249 2.54 -19.90 -7.05
C LEU A 249 3.90 -19.21 -6.81
N GLY A 250 4.19 -18.88 -5.54
CA GLY A 250 5.33 -18.03 -5.25
C GLY A 250 5.13 -16.58 -5.69
N TYR A 251 6.22 -15.91 -6.04
CA TYR A 251 6.16 -14.58 -6.62
C TYR A 251 5.80 -14.69 -8.10
N VAL A 252 4.79 -13.96 -8.52
CA VAL A 252 4.30 -13.90 -9.90
C VAL A 252 4.71 -12.57 -10.55
N SER A 253 4.97 -12.57 -11.86
CA SER A 253 5.18 -11.35 -12.65
C SER A 253 3.90 -10.52 -12.75
N GLU A 254 4.00 -9.28 -13.20
CA GLU A 254 2.82 -8.43 -13.43
C GLU A 254 1.86 -9.05 -14.46
N GLU A 255 2.40 -9.68 -15.51
CA GLU A 255 1.61 -10.35 -16.54
C GLU A 255 0.86 -11.56 -15.97
N GLU A 256 1.56 -12.43 -15.22
CA GLU A 256 0.93 -13.55 -14.53
C GLU A 256 -0.12 -13.09 -13.52
N LYS A 257 0.16 -12.03 -12.77
CA LYS A 257 -0.79 -11.41 -11.83
C LYS A 257 -2.10 -11.00 -12.53
N MET A 258 -1.99 -10.33 -13.67
CA MET A 258 -3.16 -9.94 -14.47
C MET A 258 -3.95 -11.15 -14.98
N GLN A 259 -3.28 -12.22 -15.42
CA GLN A 259 -3.93 -13.45 -15.85
C GLN A 259 -4.66 -14.14 -14.70
N GLU A 260 -4.04 -14.19 -13.51
CA GLU A 260 -4.66 -14.74 -12.31
C GLU A 260 -5.92 -13.93 -11.93
N TYR A 261 -5.85 -12.60 -11.94
CA TYR A 261 -7.03 -11.75 -11.70
C TYR A 261 -8.14 -12.01 -12.73
N ALA A 262 -7.80 -12.08 -14.02
CA ALA A 262 -8.77 -12.26 -15.09
C ALA A 262 -9.44 -13.65 -15.06
N SER A 263 -8.77 -14.66 -14.50
CA SER A 263 -9.25 -16.05 -14.53
C SER A 263 -9.84 -16.56 -13.22
N CYS A 264 -9.62 -15.93 -12.06
CA CYS A 264 -10.14 -16.44 -10.79
C CYS A 264 -11.68 -16.45 -10.72
N SER A 265 -12.25 -17.36 -9.94
CA SER A 265 -13.68 -17.37 -9.62
C SER A 265 -14.05 -16.26 -8.63
N CYS A 266 -13.19 -16.02 -7.65
CA CYS A 266 -13.37 -14.99 -6.63
C CYS A 266 -12.00 -14.65 -6.00
N PHE A 267 -11.79 -13.37 -5.79
CA PHE A 267 -10.60 -12.87 -5.09
C PHE A 267 -10.86 -12.80 -3.58
N LEU A 268 -9.92 -13.33 -2.78
CA LEU A 268 -10.02 -13.37 -1.33
C LEU A 268 -8.96 -12.45 -0.70
N PHE A 269 -9.39 -11.54 0.16
CA PHE A 269 -8.52 -10.54 0.77
C PHE A 269 -8.86 -10.31 2.25
N PRO A 270 -8.70 -11.33 3.12
CA PRO A 270 -9.14 -11.30 4.51
C PRO A 270 -8.17 -10.55 5.44
N SER A 271 -7.56 -9.46 4.98
CA SER A 271 -6.63 -8.64 5.74
C SER A 271 -7.26 -8.10 7.02
N ARG A 272 -6.49 -8.11 8.12
CA ARG A 272 -6.85 -7.50 9.41
C ARG A 272 -6.53 -6.01 9.47
N ALA A 273 -5.61 -5.55 8.62
CA ALA A 273 -5.20 -4.16 8.57
C ALA A 273 -4.67 -3.79 7.17
N GLU A 274 -5.18 -2.68 6.62
CA GLU A 274 -4.81 -2.14 5.31
C GLU A 274 -4.78 -0.61 5.34
N GLY A 275 -3.78 -0.02 4.69
CA GLY A 275 -3.74 1.41 4.46
C GLY A 275 -4.53 1.84 3.21
N PHE A 276 -4.79 0.90 2.25
CA PHE A 276 -5.51 1.21 1.01
C PHE A 276 -6.22 -0.01 0.41
N GLY A 277 -5.49 -1.08 0.06
CA GLY A 277 -6.07 -2.27 -0.58
C GLY A 277 -5.88 -2.31 -2.10
N ILE A 278 -4.71 -1.91 -2.61
CA ILE A 278 -4.37 -1.89 -4.04
C ILE A 278 -4.84 -3.15 -4.79
N PRO A 279 -4.61 -4.40 -4.31
CA PRO A 279 -5.00 -5.60 -5.05
C PRO A 279 -6.51 -5.72 -5.31
N ILE A 280 -7.36 -5.13 -4.45
CA ILE A 280 -8.81 -5.14 -4.68
C ILE A 280 -9.16 -4.22 -5.85
N VAL A 281 -8.59 -3.01 -5.91
CA VAL A 281 -8.81 -2.08 -7.04
C VAL A 281 -8.27 -2.69 -8.34
N GLU A 282 -7.13 -3.39 -8.28
CA GLU A 282 -6.56 -4.08 -9.44
C GLU A 282 -7.51 -5.14 -10.00
N VAL A 283 -8.03 -6.04 -9.16
CA VAL A 283 -8.92 -7.12 -9.61
C VAL A 283 -10.27 -6.61 -10.12
N MET A 284 -10.71 -5.43 -9.68
CA MET A 284 -11.94 -4.79 -10.17
C MET A 284 -11.85 -4.40 -11.65
N ASN A 285 -10.65 -4.23 -12.23
CA ASN A 285 -10.50 -4.07 -13.69
C ASN A 285 -11.12 -5.24 -14.48
N TYR A 286 -11.19 -6.43 -13.87
CA TYR A 286 -11.77 -7.63 -14.48
C TYR A 286 -13.17 -7.95 -13.95
N ASN A 287 -13.73 -7.08 -13.11
CA ASN A 287 -15.06 -7.23 -12.50
C ASN A 287 -15.27 -8.61 -11.86
N LYS A 288 -14.30 -9.06 -11.07
CA LYS A 288 -14.38 -10.33 -10.34
C LYS A 288 -15.08 -10.17 -9.01
N PRO A 289 -15.80 -11.20 -8.53
CA PRO A 289 -16.27 -11.25 -7.16
C PRO A 289 -15.11 -11.12 -6.17
N VAL A 290 -15.32 -10.40 -5.06
CA VAL A 290 -14.31 -10.21 -4.01
C VAL A 290 -14.94 -10.47 -2.64
N ILE A 291 -14.23 -11.20 -1.77
CA ILE A 291 -14.51 -11.28 -0.34
C ILE A 291 -13.31 -10.69 0.40
N ALA A 292 -13.51 -9.60 1.13
CA ALA A 292 -12.46 -8.90 1.85
C ALA A 292 -12.76 -8.75 3.34
N GLY A 293 -11.73 -8.46 4.12
CA GLY A 293 -11.87 -8.13 5.54
C GLY A 293 -12.76 -6.89 5.74
N ASP A 294 -13.59 -6.92 6.78
CA ASP A 294 -14.43 -5.77 7.17
C ASP A 294 -13.56 -4.70 7.84
N LEU A 295 -13.01 -3.79 7.04
CA LEU A 295 -12.13 -2.70 7.45
C LEU A 295 -12.68 -1.35 6.99
N GLY A 296 -12.53 -0.30 7.82
CA GLY A 296 -12.92 1.07 7.49
C GLY A 296 -12.30 1.56 6.19
N THR A 297 -10.99 1.36 6.03
CA THR A 297 -10.25 1.70 4.82
C THR A 297 -10.84 1.05 3.56
N LEU A 298 -11.14 -0.27 3.61
CA LEU A 298 -11.68 -0.96 2.43
C LEU A 298 -13.11 -0.50 2.10
N LYS A 299 -13.92 -0.18 3.11
CA LYS A 299 -15.25 0.43 2.90
C LYS A 299 -15.16 1.82 2.27
N GLU A 300 -14.18 2.62 2.69
CA GLU A 300 -13.92 3.93 2.09
C GLU A 300 -13.52 3.80 0.61
N ILE A 301 -12.54 2.92 0.33
CA ILE A 301 -11.93 2.81 -0.99
C ILE A 301 -12.87 2.13 -2.00
N ILE A 302 -13.56 1.07 -1.58
CA ILE A 302 -14.32 0.18 -2.49
C ILE A 302 -15.84 0.38 -2.35
N GLY A 303 -16.34 0.81 -1.20
CA GLY A 303 -17.77 0.90 -0.93
C GLY A 303 -18.45 -0.47 -0.90
N ASP A 304 -19.66 -0.54 -1.44
CA ASP A 304 -20.50 -1.75 -1.42
C ASP A 304 -20.27 -2.69 -2.62
N CYS A 305 -19.23 -2.43 -3.43
CA CYS A 305 -18.94 -3.24 -4.63
C CYS A 305 -18.42 -4.65 -4.33
N ILE A 306 -18.12 -4.97 -3.07
CA ILE A 306 -17.55 -6.26 -2.65
C ILE A 306 -18.28 -6.82 -1.43
N THR A 307 -18.01 -8.09 -1.12
CA THR A 307 -18.53 -8.74 0.10
C THR A 307 -17.50 -8.62 1.23
N TYR A 308 -17.92 -8.10 2.38
CA TYR A 308 -17.08 -8.00 3.57
C TYR A 308 -17.27 -9.19 4.52
N THR A 309 -16.21 -9.61 5.21
CA THR A 309 -16.22 -10.66 6.24
C THR A 309 -15.52 -10.18 7.50
N PRO A 310 -16.04 -10.44 8.70
CA PRO A 310 -15.36 -10.11 9.95
C PRO A 310 -14.00 -10.80 10.03
N VAL A 311 -12.95 -10.05 10.39
CA VAL A 311 -11.57 -10.56 10.51
C VAL A 311 -10.94 -10.26 11.89
N LYS A 312 -11.64 -9.51 12.74
CA LYS A 312 -11.19 -9.13 14.10
C LYS A 312 -12.00 -9.81 15.22
N THR A 313 -12.77 -10.86 14.90
CA THR A 313 -13.63 -11.58 15.86
C THR A 313 -12.94 -12.78 16.54
N GLY A 314 -11.68 -13.01 16.25
CA GLY A 314 -10.94 -14.20 16.65
C GLY A 314 -10.68 -15.14 15.47
N PHE A 315 -9.55 -15.82 15.52
CA PHE A 315 -9.04 -16.62 14.41
C PHE A 315 -10.05 -17.63 13.85
N TYR A 316 -10.59 -18.52 14.71
CA TYR A 316 -11.49 -19.58 14.25
C TYR A 316 -12.83 -19.03 13.75
N GLU A 317 -13.43 -18.08 14.48
CA GLU A 317 -14.71 -17.48 14.05
C GLU A 317 -14.55 -16.76 12.70
N ALA A 318 -13.49 -15.95 12.52
CA ALA A 318 -13.21 -15.28 11.26
C ALA A 318 -13.05 -16.29 10.11
N SER A 319 -12.36 -17.41 10.35
CA SER A 319 -12.16 -18.49 9.37
C SER A 319 -13.49 -19.16 8.98
N VAL A 320 -14.35 -19.46 9.97
CA VAL A 320 -15.69 -20.01 9.71
C VAL A 320 -16.55 -19.05 8.89
N ARG A 321 -16.55 -17.75 9.24
CA ARG A 321 -17.32 -16.73 8.51
C ARG A 321 -16.85 -16.57 7.07
N LEU A 322 -15.54 -16.62 6.83
CA LEU A 322 -15.00 -16.59 5.48
C LEU A 322 -15.40 -17.84 4.70
N ALA A 323 -15.27 -19.04 5.30
CA ALA A 323 -15.67 -20.30 4.67
C ALA A 323 -17.17 -20.33 4.30
N GLU A 324 -18.04 -19.80 5.14
CA GLU A 324 -19.49 -19.67 4.86
C GLU A 324 -19.76 -18.82 3.63
N LYS A 325 -19.04 -17.69 3.48
CA LYS A 325 -19.16 -16.84 2.29
C LYS A 325 -18.60 -17.51 1.03
N MET A 326 -17.50 -18.25 1.16
CA MET A 326 -16.94 -19.06 0.06
C MET A 326 -17.93 -20.14 -0.40
N LEU A 327 -18.62 -20.83 0.52
CA LEU A 327 -19.63 -21.86 0.22
C LEU A 327 -20.88 -21.26 -0.43
N LYS A 328 -21.38 -20.15 0.12
CA LYS A 328 -22.55 -19.46 -0.43
C LYS A 328 -22.29 -18.90 -1.84
N GLY A 329 -21.03 -18.60 -2.15
CA GLY A 329 -20.67 -17.84 -3.32
C GLY A 329 -21.07 -16.36 -3.19
N VAL A 330 -20.38 -15.51 -3.92
CA VAL A 330 -20.66 -14.08 -3.99
C VAL A 330 -20.62 -13.64 -5.44
N SER A 331 -21.39 -12.61 -5.76
CA SER A 331 -21.40 -12.00 -7.10
C SER A 331 -20.52 -10.76 -7.13
N ALA A 332 -19.96 -10.45 -8.28
CA ALA A 332 -19.39 -9.12 -8.54
C ALA A 332 -20.51 -8.06 -8.53
N CYS A 333 -20.13 -6.82 -8.25
CA CYS A 333 -21.01 -5.66 -8.49
C CYS A 333 -21.22 -5.46 -9.99
N SER A 334 -22.04 -4.49 -10.38
CA SER A 334 -22.19 -4.16 -11.79
C SER A 334 -20.84 -3.70 -12.37
N ARG A 335 -20.63 -3.95 -13.65
CA ARG A 335 -19.41 -3.51 -14.35
C ARG A 335 -19.22 -1.99 -14.29
N GLU A 336 -20.32 -1.27 -14.29
CA GLU A 336 -20.31 0.20 -14.17
C GLU A 336 -19.81 0.65 -12.79
N GLU A 337 -20.27 0.01 -11.72
CA GLU A 337 -19.80 0.32 -10.36
C GLU A 337 -18.32 -0.04 -10.16
N ALA A 338 -17.90 -1.22 -10.65
CA ALA A 338 -16.49 -1.60 -10.64
C ALA A 338 -15.62 -0.57 -11.38
N GLN A 339 -16.07 -0.13 -12.57
CA GLN A 339 -15.34 0.86 -13.35
C GLN A 339 -15.25 2.22 -12.63
N LYS A 340 -16.30 2.66 -11.95
CA LYS A 340 -16.27 3.90 -11.14
C LYS A 340 -15.20 3.83 -10.04
N VAL A 341 -15.02 2.65 -9.40
CA VAL A 341 -13.94 2.47 -8.42
C VAL A 341 -12.57 2.54 -9.09
N VAL A 342 -12.36 1.83 -10.19
CA VAL A 342 -11.10 1.86 -10.95
C VAL A 342 -10.76 3.29 -11.40
N ASP A 343 -11.73 4.03 -11.96
CA ASP A 343 -11.51 5.38 -12.46
C ASP A 343 -11.21 6.40 -11.36
N ARG A 344 -11.77 6.20 -10.16
CA ARG A 344 -11.50 7.05 -9.00
C ARG A 344 -10.03 7.05 -8.61
N TYR A 345 -9.35 5.91 -8.76
CA TYR A 345 -7.96 5.74 -8.38
C TYR A 345 -7.00 5.67 -9.56
N ALA A 346 -7.51 5.91 -10.77
CA ALA A 346 -6.69 6.00 -11.97
C ALA A 346 -5.69 7.18 -11.89
N GLU A 347 -4.60 7.04 -12.63
CA GLU A 347 -3.50 8.00 -12.63
C GLU A 347 -3.96 9.44 -12.88
N GLU A 348 -4.86 9.64 -13.86
CA GLU A 348 -5.36 10.97 -14.22
C GLU A 348 -6.10 11.64 -13.06
N THR A 349 -7.02 10.90 -12.43
CA THR A 349 -7.87 11.43 -11.35
C THR A 349 -7.05 11.77 -10.11
N VAL A 350 -6.19 10.84 -9.68
CA VAL A 350 -5.41 11.00 -8.46
C VAL A 350 -4.34 12.07 -8.63
N SER A 351 -3.65 12.10 -9.77
CA SER A 351 -2.56 13.05 -10.03
C SER A 351 -3.04 14.49 -10.11
N GLU A 352 -4.27 14.73 -10.54
CA GLU A 352 -4.87 16.07 -10.52
C GLU A 352 -5.02 16.59 -9.09
N GLY A 353 -5.43 15.73 -8.14
CA GLY A 353 -5.51 16.09 -6.73
C GLY A 353 -4.14 16.46 -6.14
N TYR A 354 -3.10 15.67 -6.46
CA TYR A 354 -1.73 15.97 -6.05
C TYR A 354 -1.20 17.26 -6.66
N ARG A 355 -1.49 17.51 -7.94
CA ARG A 355 -1.15 18.76 -8.60
C ARG A 355 -1.76 19.96 -7.87
N ALA A 356 -3.07 19.91 -7.60
CA ALA A 356 -3.75 20.98 -6.89
C ALA A 356 -3.19 21.21 -5.48
N PHE A 357 -2.81 20.13 -4.76
CA PHE A 357 -2.14 20.23 -3.46
C PHE A 357 -0.77 20.89 -3.58
N LEU A 358 0.05 20.50 -4.54
CA LEU A 358 1.38 21.10 -4.78
C LEU A 358 1.27 22.59 -5.16
N ASP A 359 0.29 22.97 -5.96
CA ASP A 359 0.04 24.37 -6.30
C ASP A 359 -0.31 25.21 -5.06
N ARG A 360 -1.05 24.65 -4.09
CA ARG A 360 -1.32 25.30 -2.79
C ARG A 360 -0.02 25.46 -1.96
N CYS A 361 0.85 24.44 -1.96
CA CYS A 361 2.14 24.51 -1.31
C CYS A 361 2.98 25.70 -1.86
N MET A 362 2.98 25.90 -3.17
CA MET A 362 3.70 27.01 -3.82
C MET A 362 3.15 28.37 -3.41
N ARG A 363 1.84 28.51 -3.33
CA ARG A 363 1.20 29.80 -2.96
C ARG A 363 1.25 30.06 -1.46
N LYS A 364 1.77 29.10 -0.67
CA LYS A 364 1.69 29.11 0.81
C LYS A 364 0.25 29.25 1.32
N GLU A 365 -0.69 28.60 0.62
CA GLU A 365 -2.12 28.55 0.91
C GLU A 365 -2.48 27.19 1.57
N LEU A 366 -1.58 26.71 2.40
CA LEU A 366 -1.74 25.45 3.12
C LEU A 366 -2.70 25.58 4.29
#